data_2fbba70c60fe4f1763644a1b59e0f7c6
#
_entry.id   2fbba70c60fe4f1763644a1b59e0f7c6
#
_cell.length_a   1.000
_cell.length_b   1.000
_cell.length_c   1.000
_cell.angle_alpha   90.00
_cell.angle_beta   90.00
_cell.angle_gamma   90.00
#
_symmetry.space_group_name_H-M   'P 1'
#
loop_
_entity.id
_entity.type
_entity.pdbx_description
1 polymer ?
#
loop_
_entity_poly.entity_id
_entity_poly.type
_entity_poly.pdbx_seq_one_letter_code
_entity_poly.pdbx_strand_id
1 'polypeptide(L)'
;MIQEKIEIIRDKFKDASIETLPELMTTYREDGRIGVGKILERAQKKLDAYNKELDRVQKMLSYERQYGECGVICGIDEAGRGPLAGPVVAAAVILDINCPILYVNDSKKLSEKKREELYDEIMEKAVSVGVGIASPETIDEINILQADYVAMREAVSQLTPKPEVFLNDAVTIPGIEGRQVPIIKGDAKSLSIAAASIIAKVTRDRMMREYDKLFPEYDFAKNKGY
;
A
#
# COMPACT_ATOMS: atom_id res chain seq x y z
N MET A 1 -35.21 -15.64 -32.24
CA MET A 1 -34.88 -14.87 -31.02
C MET A 1 -34.28 -13.54 -31.43
N ILE A 2 -34.75 -12.42 -30.87
CA ILE A 2 -34.17 -11.10 -31.15
C ILE A 2 -32.79 -11.08 -30.53
N GLN A 3 -31.76 -10.98 -31.35
CA GLN A 3 -30.38 -10.97 -30.90
C GLN A 3 -30.12 -9.64 -30.17
N GLU A 4 -29.63 -9.68 -28.91
CA GLU A 4 -29.38 -8.50 -28.09
C GLU A 4 -28.38 -7.56 -28.75
N LYS A 5 -28.58 -6.24 -28.67
CA LYS A 5 -27.70 -5.23 -29.28
C LYS A 5 -26.30 -5.26 -28.61
N ILE A 6 -25.24 -5.09 -29.41
CA ILE A 6 -23.86 -5.12 -28.94
C ILE A 6 -23.58 -4.02 -27.88
N GLU A 7 -24.27 -2.87 -27.99
CA GLU A 7 -24.17 -1.79 -27.00
C GLU A 7 -24.64 -2.23 -25.61
N ILE A 8 -25.78 -2.92 -25.52
CA ILE A 8 -26.32 -3.46 -24.25
C ILE A 8 -25.36 -4.50 -23.67
N ILE A 9 -24.78 -5.37 -24.49
CA ILE A 9 -23.79 -6.34 -24.07
C ILE A 9 -22.57 -5.62 -23.51
N ARG A 10 -22.07 -4.56 -24.18
CA ARG A 10 -20.93 -3.76 -23.74
C ARG A 10 -21.19 -3.14 -22.37
N ASP A 11 -22.38 -2.58 -22.15
CA ASP A 11 -22.74 -1.95 -20.88
C ASP A 11 -22.79 -3.00 -19.76
N LYS A 12 -23.37 -4.18 -20.00
CA LYS A 12 -23.31 -5.29 -19.03
C LYS A 12 -21.90 -5.66 -18.63
N PHE A 13 -20.96 -5.76 -19.59
CA PHE A 13 -19.55 -6.06 -19.28
C PHE A 13 -18.81 -4.90 -18.61
N LYS A 14 -19.22 -3.65 -18.84
CA LYS A 14 -18.67 -2.47 -18.20
C LYS A 14 -19.03 -2.43 -16.70
N ASP A 15 -20.29 -2.78 -16.39
CA ASP A 15 -20.84 -2.72 -15.04
C ASP A 15 -20.58 -4.01 -14.23
N ALA A 16 -20.09 -5.07 -14.90
CA ALA A 16 -19.79 -6.34 -14.26
C ALA A 16 -18.61 -6.26 -13.30
N SER A 17 -18.80 -6.82 -12.10
CA SER A 17 -17.70 -7.04 -11.14
C SER A 17 -16.76 -8.15 -11.64
N ILE A 18 -15.59 -8.27 -11.03
CA ILE A 18 -14.62 -9.32 -11.38
C ILE A 18 -15.23 -10.72 -11.17
N GLU A 19 -16.01 -10.90 -10.13
CA GLU A 19 -16.64 -12.17 -9.75
C GLU A 19 -17.70 -12.60 -10.76
N THR A 20 -18.44 -11.66 -11.35
CA THR A 20 -19.53 -11.92 -12.30
C THR A 20 -19.06 -12.04 -13.75
N LEU A 21 -17.84 -11.56 -14.06
CA LEU A 21 -17.29 -11.61 -15.42
C LEU A 21 -17.24 -13.02 -16.03
N PRO A 22 -16.81 -14.10 -15.34
CA PRO A 22 -16.71 -15.43 -15.92
C PRO A 22 -18.07 -15.99 -16.39
N GLU A 23 -19.12 -15.76 -15.59
CA GLU A 23 -20.48 -16.18 -15.94
C GLU A 23 -21.00 -15.41 -17.16
N LEU A 24 -20.77 -14.08 -17.15
CA LEU A 24 -21.17 -13.23 -18.27
C LEU A 24 -20.43 -13.60 -19.56
N MET A 25 -19.12 -13.92 -19.47
CA MET A 25 -18.35 -14.40 -20.62
C MET A 25 -18.86 -15.72 -21.15
N THR A 26 -19.29 -16.64 -20.30
CA THR A 26 -19.87 -17.93 -20.69
C THR A 26 -21.17 -17.72 -21.46
N THR A 27 -22.00 -16.77 -21.01
CA THR A 27 -23.30 -16.46 -21.66
C THR A 27 -23.14 -16.01 -23.11
N TYR A 28 -22.06 -15.27 -23.43
CA TYR A 28 -21.85 -14.73 -24.79
C TYR A 28 -20.74 -15.44 -25.58
N ARG A 29 -20.22 -16.55 -25.07
CA ARG A 29 -19.11 -17.30 -25.70
C ARG A 29 -19.36 -17.73 -27.12
N GLU A 30 -20.61 -18.16 -27.42
CA GLU A 30 -21.04 -18.68 -28.73
C GLU A 30 -21.56 -17.57 -29.67
N ASP A 31 -21.47 -16.29 -29.25
CA ASP A 31 -21.88 -15.16 -30.08
C ASP A 31 -20.80 -14.83 -31.12
N GLY A 32 -21.00 -15.25 -32.35
CA GLY A 32 -20.02 -15.12 -33.44
C GLY A 32 -19.79 -13.69 -33.96
N ARG A 33 -20.43 -12.67 -33.38
CA ARG A 33 -20.25 -11.28 -33.81
C ARG A 33 -18.89 -10.72 -33.40
N ILE A 34 -18.18 -10.13 -34.37
CA ILE A 34 -16.84 -9.53 -34.13
C ILE A 34 -16.84 -8.52 -32.96
N GLY A 35 -17.92 -7.72 -32.84
CA GLY A 35 -18.05 -6.75 -31.76
C GLY A 35 -18.14 -7.39 -30.37
N VAL A 36 -18.82 -8.54 -30.26
CA VAL A 36 -18.90 -9.32 -29.01
C VAL A 36 -17.57 -10.00 -28.71
N GLY A 37 -16.89 -10.55 -29.71
CA GLY A 37 -15.56 -11.13 -29.57
C GLY A 37 -14.56 -10.14 -28.95
N LYS A 38 -14.56 -8.87 -29.41
CA LYS A 38 -13.70 -7.81 -28.80
C LYS A 38 -14.06 -7.47 -27.36
N ILE A 39 -15.34 -7.59 -26.98
CA ILE A 39 -15.77 -7.39 -25.59
C ILE A 39 -15.24 -8.53 -24.72
N LEU A 40 -15.40 -9.78 -25.16
CA LEU A 40 -14.89 -10.97 -24.49
C LEU A 40 -13.38 -10.94 -24.32
N GLU A 41 -12.62 -10.54 -25.34
CA GLU A 41 -11.17 -10.36 -25.26
C GLU A 41 -10.76 -9.35 -24.17
N ARG A 42 -11.48 -8.21 -24.09
CA ARG A 42 -11.19 -7.19 -23.04
C ARG A 42 -11.54 -7.71 -21.65
N ALA A 43 -12.65 -8.45 -21.52
CA ALA A 43 -13.04 -9.07 -20.26
C ALA A 43 -12.00 -10.11 -19.81
N GLN A 44 -11.51 -10.95 -20.73
CA GLN A 44 -10.45 -11.91 -20.44
C GLN A 44 -9.18 -11.23 -19.96
N LYS A 45 -8.71 -10.17 -20.65
CA LYS A 45 -7.55 -9.40 -20.24
C LYS A 45 -7.71 -8.78 -18.84
N LYS A 46 -8.94 -8.32 -18.50
CA LYS A 46 -9.25 -7.78 -17.17
C LYS A 46 -9.13 -8.87 -16.10
N LEU A 47 -9.65 -10.06 -16.38
CA LEU A 47 -9.57 -11.23 -15.50
C LEU A 47 -8.12 -11.71 -15.31
N ASP A 48 -7.37 -11.81 -16.40
CA ASP A 48 -5.97 -12.24 -16.36
C ASP A 48 -5.10 -11.25 -15.55
N ALA A 49 -5.33 -9.94 -15.73
CA ALA A 49 -4.65 -8.90 -14.96
C ALA A 49 -4.97 -8.99 -13.46
N TYR A 50 -6.24 -9.25 -13.12
CA TYR A 50 -6.67 -9.44 -11.74
C TYR A 50 -6.04 -10.68 -11.10
N ASN A 51 -6.05 -11.80 -11.79
CA ASN A 51 -5.45 -13.05 -11.30
C ASN A 51 -3.94 -12.91 -11.10
N LYS A 52 -3.26 -12.22 -12.03
CA LYS A 52 -1.83 -11.91 -11.89
C LYS A 52 -1.55 -11.04 -10.67
N GLU A 53 -2.44 -10.10 -10.37
CA GLU A 53 -2.33 -9.26 -9.18
C GLU A 53 -2.56 -10.07 -7.89
N LEU A 54 -3.55 -10.96 -7.88
CA LEU A 54 -3.76 -11.89 -6.77
C LEU A 54 -2.50 -12.72 -6.50
N ASP A 55 -1.91 -13.31 -7.54
CA ASP A 55 -0.68 -14.10 -7.43
C ASP A 55 0.50 -13.25 -6.89
N ARG A 56 0.60 -11.99 -7.30
CA ARG A 56 1.62 -11.06 -6.81
C ARG A 56 1.45 -10.78 -5.32
N VAL A 57 0.23 -10.46 -4.91
CA VAL A 57 -0.09 -10.20 -3.50
C VAL A 57 0.13 -11.45 -2.64
N GLN A 58 -0.24 -12.63 -3.14
CA GLN A 58 0.03 -13.89 -2.45
C GLN A 58 1.53 -14.13 -2.21
N LYS A 59 2.38 -13.73 -3.16
CA LYS A 59 3.84 -13.79 -2.99
C LYS A 59 4.34 -12.76 -1.98
N MET A 60 3.79 -11.57 -1.95
CA MET A 60 4.13 -10.54 -0.98
C MET A 60 3.70 -10.90 0.46
N LEU A 61 2.75 -11.80 0.64
CA LEU A 61 2.35 -12.33 1.95
C LEU A 61 3.24 -13.46 2.46
N SER A 62 4.34 -13.78 1.78
CA SER A 62 5.21 -14.91 2.16
C SER A 62 5.83 -14.76 3.56
N TYR A 63 6.25 -13.56 3.93
CA TYR A 63 6.81 -13.28 5.26
C TYR A 63 5.73 -13.31 6.33
N GLU A 64 4.58 -12.70 6.08
CA GLU A 64 3.44 -12.70 7.01
C GLU A 64 2.99 -14.14 7.31
N ARG A 65 2.95 -15.02 6.30
CA ARG A 65 2.62 -16.45 6.51
C ARG A 65 3.73 -17.20 7.21
N GLN A 66 4.99 -16.94 6.87
CA GLN A 66 6.13 -17.61 7.50
C GLN A 66 6.17 -17.38 9.00
N TYR A 67 5.75 -16.22 9.46
CA TYR A 67 5.78 -15.82 10.87
C TYR A 67 4.40 -15.80 11.54
N GLY A 68 3.33 -16.14 10.83
CA GLY A 68 1.95 -16.07 11.32
C GLY A 68 1.67 -16.88 12.58
N GLU A 69 2.37 -18.01 12.76
CA GLU A 69 2.26 -18.82 13.99
C GLU A 69 2.99 -18.19 15.19
N CYS A 70 3.82 -17.17 14.98
CA CYS A 70 4.58 -16.52 16.04
C CYS A 70 3.81 -15.37 16.72
N GLY A 71 2.59 -15.06 16.26
CA GLY A 71 1.74 -14.02 16.82
C GLY A 71 1.34 -12.93 15.84
N VAL A 72 0.96 -11.77 16.37
CA VAL A 72 0.53 -10.61 15.56
C VAL A 72 1.72 -9.98 14.85
N ILE A 73 1.59 -9.80 13.54
CA ILE A 73 2.66 -9.26 12.68
C ILE A 73 2.33 -7.83 12.29
N CYS A 74 3.31 -6.93 12.38
CA CYS A 74 3.22 -5.62 11.74
C CYS A 74 4.36 -5.39 10.75
N GLY A 75 4.10 -4.64 9.68
CA GLY A 75 5.10 -4.10 8.78
C GLY A 75 5.43 -2.65 9.16
N ILE A 76 6.69 -2.26 9.06
CA ILE A 76 7.18 -0.92 9.40
C ILE A 76 8.01 -0.38 8.23
N ASP A 77 7.76 0.87 7.85
CA ASP A 77 8.55 1.62 6.87
C ASP A 77 8.51 3.12 7.19
N GLU A 78 9.41 3.90 6.58
CA GLU A 78 9.52 5.33 6.79
C GLU A 78 9.55 6.14 5.48
N ALA A 79 9.27 7.43 5.61
CA ALA A 79 9.46 8.44 4.56
C ALA A 79 10.13 9.68 5.16
N GLY A 80 11.12 10.25 4.46
CA GLY A 80 11.75 11.49 4.90
C GLY A 80 13.20 11.38 5.34
N ARG A 81 13.85 10.22 5.25
CA ARG A 81 15.29 10.07 5.55
C ARG A 81 16.20 10.66 4.50
N GLY A 82 15.76 10.73 3.24
CA GLY A 82 16.57 11.22 2.12
C GLY A 82 16.47 12.71 1.80
N PRO A 83 15.32 13.38 2.00
CA PRO A 83 15.17 14.81 1.78
C PRO A 83 16.01 15.66 2.73
N LEU A 84 16.37 16.89 2.29
CA LEU A 84 17.10 17.88 3.08
C LEU A 84 16.19 18.62 4.08
N ALA A 85 14.89 18.69 3.82
CA ALA A 85 13.93 19.45 4.62
C ALA A 85 12.69 18.63 4.97
N GLY A 86 12.08 19.00 6.09
CA GLY A 86 10.84 18.38 6.59
C GLY A 86 11.06 17.22 7.55
N PRO A 87 9.97 16.65 8.09
CA PRO A 87 10.03 15.61 9.11
C PRO A 87 10.37 14.23 8.53
N VAL A 88 10.80 13.31 9.39
CA VAL A 88 10.70 11.87 9.15
C VAL A 88 9.34 11.39 9.65
N VAL A 89 8.67 10.60 8.83
CA VAL A 89 7.39 9.97 9.17
C VAL A 89 7.54 8.47 9.02
N ALA A 90 7.30 7.72 10.08
CA ALA A 90 7.24 6.27 10.06
C ALA A 90 5.80 5.80 10.20
N ALA A 91 5.49 4.64 9.62
CA ALA A 91 4.23 3.98 9.82
C ALA A 91 4.44 2.51 10.21
N ALA A 92 3.51 1.99 11.00
CA ALA A 92 3.42 0.59 11.38
C ALA A 92 2.01 0.09 11.08
N VAL A 93 1.88 -1.03 10.35
CA VAL A 93 0.60 -1.53 9.84
C VAL A 93 0.44 -3.01 10.14
N ILE A 94 -0.70 -3.38 10.73
CA ILE A 94 -1.15 -4.75 10.91
C ILE A 94 -2.24 -5.01 9.87
N LEU A 95 -2.02 -5.96 8.95
CA LEU A 95 -3.01 -6.35 7.95
C LEU A 95 -3.69 -7.68 8.33
N ASP A 96 -4.94 -7.85 7.87
CA ASP A 96 -5.56 -9.16 7.83
C ASP A 96 -5.04 -9.92 6.59
N ILE A 97 -4.29 -10.99 6.81
CA ILE A 97 -3.73 -11.83 5.74
C ILE A 97 -4.79 -12.56 4.93
N ASN A 98 -6.02 -12.72 5.48
CA ASN A 98 -7.14 -13.37 4.80
C ASN A 98 -7.94 -12.41 3.93
N CYS A 99 -7.78 -11.09 4.15
CA CYS A 99 -8.41 -10.05 3.35
C CYS A 99 -7.36 -9.05 2.82
N PRO A 100 -6.44 -9.50 1.93
CA PRO A 100 -5.32 -8.68 1.49
C PRO A 100 -5.79 -7.53 0.59
N ILE A 101 -5.16 -6.38 0.75
CA ILE A 101 -5.40 -5.20 -0.06
C ILE A 101 -4.63 -5.33 -1.37
N LEU A 102 -5.34 -5.27 -2.50
CA LEU A 102 -4.75 -5.41 -3.83
C LEU A 102 -4.05 -4.11 -4.26
N TYR A 103 -3.11 -4.24 -5.18
CA TYR A 103 -2.33 -3.14 -5.78
C TYR A 103 -1.41 -2.38 -4.82
N VAL A 104 -1.36 -2.73 -3.55
CA VAL A 104 -0.33 -2.25 -2.62
C VAL A 104 1.04 -2.64 -3.15
N ASN A 105 1.98 -1.70 -3.22
CA ASN A 105 3.33 -1.86 -3.76
C ASN A 105 4.25 -0.81 -3.14
N ASP A 106 5.54 -0.90 -3.38
CA ASP A 106 6.52 0.15 -3.11
C ASP A 106 5.94 1.52 -3.51
N SER A 107 5.83 2.43 -2.55
CA SER A 107 5.17 3.74 -2.71
C SER A 107 5.77 4.59 -3.82
N LYS A 108 7.06 4.38 -4.14
CA LYS A 108 7.80 5.10 -5.20
C LYS A 108 7.39 4.66 -6.61
N LYS A 109 6.81 3.44 -6.75
CA LYS A 109 6.31 2.91 -8.03
C LYS A 109 4.87 3.28 -8.33
N LEU A 110 4.16 3.86 -7.37
CA LEU A 110 2.77 4.25 -7.50
C LEU A 110 2.64 5.72 -7.89
N SER A 111 1.64 6.06 -8.70
CA SER A 111 1.26 7.45 -8.91
C SER A 111 0.71 8.06 -7.60
N GLU A 112 0.78 9.39 -7.46
CA GLU A 112 0.25 10.09 -6.28
C GLU A 112 -1.24 9.76 -6.06
N LYS A 113 -2.05 9.80 -7.13
CA LYS A 113 -3.47 9.43 -7.07
C LYS A 113 -3.66 8.01 -6.53
N LYS A 114 -2.88 7.04 -7.03
CA LYS A 114 -3.01 5.65 -6.59
C LYS A 114 -2.55 5.45 -5.14
N ARG A 115 -1.54 6.20 -4.69
CA ARG A 115 -1.12 6.18 -3.28
C ARG A 115 -2.22 6.72 -2.36
N GLU A 116 -2.88 7.82 -2.74
CA GLU A 116 -3.99 8.39 -1.94
C GLU A 116 -5.18 7.42 -1.87
N GLU A 117 -5.57 6.79 -2.99
CA GLU A 117 -6.62 5.75 -3.02
C GLU A 117 -6.27 4.57 -2.08
N LEU A 118 -5.04 4.08 -2.15
CA LEU A 118 -4.58 2.97 -1.32
C LEU A 118 -4.40 3.37 0.14
N TYR A 119 -4.01 4.61 0.42
CA TYR A 119 -3.96 5.14 1.78
C TYR A 119 -5.34 5.01 2.46
N ASP A 120 -6.39 5.49 1.79
CA ASP A 120 -7.76 5.44 2.32
C ASP A 120 -8.21 3.98 2.50
N GLU A 121 -7.92 3.11 1.53
CA GLU A 121 -8.25 1.68 1.61
C GLU A 121 -7.49 0.97 2.75
N ILE A 122 -6.20 1.28 2.97
CA ILE A 122 -5.42 0.73 4.08
C ILE A 122 -5.98 1.21 5.41
N MET A 123 -6.29 2.50 5.55
CA MET A 123 -6.87 3.07 6.78
C MET A 123 -8.23 2.46 7.14
N GLU A 124 -9.02 2.05 6.13
CA GLU A 124 -10.32 1.42 6.32
C GLU A 124 -10.20 -0.08 6.68
N LYS A 125 -9.27 -0.81 6.03
CA LYS A 125 -9.24 -2.29 6.06
C LYS A 125 -8.17 -2.88 6.96
N ALA A 126 -7.14 -2.11 7.33
CA ALA A 126 -6.10 -2.61 8.22
C ALA A 126 -6.66 -2.89 9.62
N VAL A 127 -6.13 -3.93 10.27
CA VAL A 127 -6.47 -4.25 11.67
C VAL A 127 -6.03 -3.11 12.59
N SER A 128 -4.85 -2.54 12.33
CA SER A 128 -4.34 -1.38 13.07
C SER A 128 -3.30 -0.63 12.24
N VAL A 129 -3.31 0.70 12.36
CA VAL A 129 -2.33 1.59 11.75
C VAL A 129 -1.82 2.55 12.82
N GLY A 130 -0.51 2.68 12.93
CA GLY A 130 0.16 3.68 13.76
C GLY A 130 1.07 4.55 12.90
N VAL A 131 1.16 5.84 13.23
CA VAL A 131 2.02 6.80 12.54
C VAL A 131 2.83 7.57 13.57
N GLY A 132 4.14 7.59 13.41
CA GLY A 132 5.05 8.38 14.25
C GLY A 132 5.78 9.43 13.42
N ILE A 133 6.09 10.56 14.06
CA ILE A 133 6.65 11.73 13.39
C ILE A 133 7.82 12.27 14.20
N ALA A 134 8.98 12.40 13.56
CA ALA A 134 10.10 13.15 14.13
C ALA A 134 10.26 14.48 13.39
N SER A 135 10.18 15.57 14.12
CA SER A 135 10.29 16.93 13.57
C SER A 135 11.69 17.25 13.05
N PRO A 136 11.87 18.28 12.22
CA PRO A 136 13.20 18.77 11.83
C PRO A 136 14.08 19.12 13.04
N GLU A 137 13.52 19.73 14.09
CA GLU A 137 14.25 20.05 15.32
C GLU A 137 14.75 18.79 16.01
N THR A 138 13.92 17.73 16.09
CA THR A 138 14.36 16.43 16.63
C THR A 138 15.48 15.82 15.79
N ILE A 139 15.41 15.95 14.45
CA ILE A 139 16.46 15.47 13.56
C ILE A 139 17.79 16.20 13.81
N ASP A 140 17.74 17.52 13.99
CA ASP A 140 18.92 18.35 14.28
C ASP A 140 19.53 18.00 15.65
N GLU A 141 18.70 17.66 16.62
CA GLU A 141 19.13 17.36 18.01
C GLU A 141 19.77 15.97 18.14
N ILE A 142 19.19 14.93 17.50
CA ILE A 142 19.62 13.53 17.73
C ILE A 142 20.09 12.80 16.47
N ASN A 143 20.20 13.46 15.34
CA ASN A 143 20.46 13.01 13.97
C ASN A 143 19.32 12.18 13.33
N ILE A 144 19.39 12.06 11.99
CA ILE A 144 18.33 11.43 11.15
C ILE A 144 18.06 9.96 11.52
N LEU A 145 19.09 9.19 11.88
CA LEU A 145 18.92 7.78 12.22
C LEU A 145 18.18 7.59 13.55
N GLN A 146 18.53 8.38 14.55
CA GLN A 146 17.89 8.30 15.86
C GLN A 146 16.46 8.86 15.81
N ALA A 147 16.24 9.94 15.06
CA ALA A 147 14.91 10.50 14.80
C ALA A 147 13.97 9.50 14.10
N ASP A 148 14.49 8.76 13.12
CA ASP A 148 13.78 7.68 12.46
C ASP A 148 13.35 6.58 13.44
N TYR A 149 14.25 6.11 14.30
CA TYR A 149 13.91 5.13 15.34
C TYR A 149 12.87 5.68 16.35
N VAL A 150 12.90 6.98 16.67
CA VAL A 150 11.86 7.62 17.49
C VAL A 150 10.51 7.53 16.80
N ALA A 151 10.42 7.94 15.54
CA ALA A 151 9.19 7.87 14.76
C ALA A 151 8.65 6.43 14.64
N MET A 152 9.53 5.45 14.36
CA MET A 152 9.14 4.04 14.29
C MET A 152 8.57 3.51 15.61
N ARG A 153 9.21 3.82 16.75
CA ARG A 153 8.71 3.41 18.08
C ARG A 153 7.37 4.06 18.40
N GLU A 154 7.21 5.34 18.07
CA GLU A 154 5.94 6.04 18.23
C GLU A 154 4.83 5.38 17.40
N ALA A 155 5.10 5.06 16.14
CA ALA A 155 4.14 4.35 15.27
C ALA A 155 3.72 3.00 15.89
N VAL A 156 4.68 2.19 16.35
CA VAL A 156 4.42 0.89 16.98
C VAL A 156 3.62 1.02 18.26
N SER A 157 3.87 2.06 19.07
CA SER A 157 3.19 2.25 20.36
C SER A 157 1.68 2.44 20.25
N GLN A 158 1.19 2.88 19.08
CA GLN A 158 -0.23 3.14 18.78
C GLN A 158 -0.99 1.88 18.37
N LEU A 159 -0.30 0.77 18.07
CA LEU A 159 -0.94 -0.42 17.53
C LEU A 159 -1.73 -1.21 18.59
N THR A 160 -2.90 -1.70 18.17
CA THR A 160 -3.75 -2.61 18.93
C THR A 160 -4.35 -3.66 17.96
N PRO A 161 -4.14 -4.96 18.17
CA PRO A 161 -3.37 -5.60 19.26
C PRO A 161 -1.86 -5.30 19.17
N LYS A 162 -1.13 -5.51 20.28
CA LYS A 162 0.33 -5.32 20.26
C LYS A 162 1.00 -6.38 19.38
N PRO A 163 1.89 -5.98 18.46
CA PRO A 163 2.61 -6.93 17.62
C PRO A 163 3.67 -7.71 18.41
N GLU A 164 3.90 -8.94 18.00
CA GLU A 164 4.97 -9.82 18.51
C GLU A 164 6.07 -10.00 17.47
N VAL A 165 5.73 -9.79 16.17
CA VAL A 165 6.67 -9.86 15.04
C VAL A 165 6.63 -8.57 14.25
N PHE A 166 7.82 -8.04 13.97
CA PHE A 166 8.04 -6.77 13.27
C PHE A 166 8.81 -7.03 11.99
N LEU A 167 8.16 -6.84 10.84
CA LEU A 167 8.78 -6.87 9.53
C LEU A 167 9.22 -5.44 9.18
N ASN A 168 10.52 -5.20 9.16
CA ASN A 168 11.09 -3.85 8.99
C ASN A 168 11.79 -3.72 7.64
N ASP A 169 11.69 -2.56 6.96
CA ASP A 169 12.50 -2.33 5.77
C ASP A 169 13.97 -2.08 6.18
N ALA A 170 14.80 -3.11 6.01
CA ALA A 170 16.25 -3.15 6.15
C ALA A 170 16.85 -2.74 7.52
N VAL A 171 16.06 -2.43 8.55
CA VAL A 171 16.57 -1.96 9.85
C VAL A 171 16.14 -2.85 11.02
N THR A 172 16.91 -2.83 12.10
CA THR A 172 16.49 -3.30 13.42
C THR A 172 16.31 -2.09 14.32
N ILE A 173 15.14 -1.95 14.95
CA ILE A 173 14.74 -0.76 15.68
C ILE A 173 15.08 -0.95 17.16
N PRO A 174 16.01 -0.18 17.75
CA PRO A 174 16.33 -0.28 19.18
C PRO A 174 15.12 0.06 20.05
N GLY A 175 14.92 -0.69 21.14
CA GLY A 175 13.88 -0.43 22.13
C GLY A 175 12.50 -0.97 21.75
N ILE A 176 12.36 -1.75 20.68
CA ILE A 176 11.16 -2.54 20.40
C ILE A 176 11.37 -3.96 20.91
N GLU A 177 10.51 -4.39 21.81
CA GLU A 177 10.47 -5.76 22.32
C GLU A 177 9.66 -6.66 21.39
N GLY A 178 10.22 -7.84 21.04
CA GLY A 178 9.61 -8.80 20.12
C GLY A 178 10.57 -9.23 19.02
N ARG A 179 10.07 -10.09 18.12
CA ARG A 179 10.88 -10.63 17.03
C ARG A 179 10.96 -9.65 15.88
N GLN A 180 12.12 -9.08 15.63
CA GLN A 180 12.36 -8.21 14.48
C GLN A 180 12.96 -8.98 13.31
N VAL A 181 12.43 -8.76 12.12
CA VAL A 181 12.85 -9.38 10.85
C VAL A 181 13.18 -8.26 9.86
N PRO A 182 14.46 -7.84 9.77
CA PRO A 182 14.87 -6.85 8.79
C PRO A 182 14.88 -7.47 7.37
N ILE A 183 14.18 -6.85 6.43
CA ILE A 183 14.00 -7.33 5.06
C ILE A 183 14.53 -6.28 4.09
N ILE A 184 15.64 -6.54 3.43
CA ILE A 184 16.19 -5.63 2.41
C ILE A 184 15.19 -5.49 1.26
N LYS A 185 14.78 -4.26 0.95
CA LYS A 185 13.68 -3.91 0.03
C LYS A 185 12.37 -4.57 0.47
N GLY A 186 12.04 -4.41 1.73
CA GLY A 186 10.87 -4.99 2.37
C GLY A 186 9.58 -4.51 1.74
N ASP A 187 9.51 -3.25 1.34
CA ASP A 187 8.41 -2.62 0.61
C ASP A 187 8.03 -3.31 -0.72
N ALA A 188 8.98 -4.05 -1.32
CA ALA A 188 8.73 -4.85 -2.51
C ALA A 188 8.44 -6.33 -2.22
N LYS A 189 8.59 -6.80 -0.96
CA LYS A 189 8.57 -8.22 -0.60
C LYS A 189 7.52 -8.60 0.45
N SER A 190 7.11 -7.66 1.30
CA SER A 190 6.09 -7.84 2.34
C SER A 190 4.93 -6.88 2.10
N LEU A 191 3.71 -7.40 2.18
CA LEU A 191 2.51 -6.59 1.97
C LEU A 191 2.32 -5.57 3.09
N SER A 192 2.63 -5.96 4.33
CA SER A 192 2.52 -5.08 5.50
C SER A 192 3.54 -3.94 5.47
N ILE A 193 4.79 -4.20 5.04
CA ILE A 193 5.80 -3.15 4.85
C ILE A 193 5.39 -2.21 3.72
N ALA A 194 4.89 -2.75 2.59
CA ALA A 194 4.43 -1.93 1.48
C ALA A 194 3.24 -1.04 1.86
N ALA A 195 2.31 -1.54 2.70
CA ALA A 195 1.23 -0.74 3.25
C ALA A 195 1.78 0.38 4.16
N ALA A 196 2.73 0.08 5.05
CA ALA A 196 3.40 1.06 5.90
C ALA A 196 4.11 2.14 5.05
N SER A 197 4.81 1.74 3.98
CA SER A 197 5.44 2.65 3.01
C SER A 197 4.45 3.67 2.43
N ILE A 198 3.26 3.22 2.04
CA ILE A 198 2.21 4.10 1.50
C ILE A 198 1.70 5.06 2.59
N ILE A 199 1.41 4.56 3.79
CA ILE A 199 0.93 5.40 4.91
C ILE A 199 1.96 6.46 5.27
N ALA A 200 3.22 6.08 5.47
CA ALA A 200 4.30 7.01 5.78
C ALA A 200 4.48 8.06 4.68
N LYS A 201 4.53 7.62 3.41
CA LYS A 201 4.73 8.51 2.25
C LYS A 201 3.60 9.50 2.07
N VAL A 202 2.34 9.06 2.11
CA VAL A 202 1.18 9.95 1.92
C VAL A 202 1.06 10.93 3.09
N THR A 203 1.24 10.47 4.32
CA THR A 203 1.22 11.34 5.50
C THR A 203 2.27 12.43 5.38
N ARG A 204 3.52 12.07 5.07
CA ARG A 204 4.59 13.05 4.89
C ARG A 204 4.31 14.01 3.72
N ASP A 205 3.87 13.51 2.59
CA ASP A 205 3.58 14.35 1.41
C ASP A 205 2.44 15.36 1.70
N ARG A 206 1.44 14.98 2.49
CA ARG A 206 0.39 15.89 2.97
C ARG A 206 0.98 16.97 3.89
N MET A 207 1.88 16.63 4.82
CA MET A 207 2.57 17.60 5.68
C MET A 207 3.44 18.57 4.85
N MET A 208 4.16 18.08 3.85
CA MET A 208 4.97 18.95 2.98
C MET A 208 4.11 19.92 2.14
N ARG A 209 2.89 19.54 1.78
CA ARG A 209 1.91 20.48 1.15
C ARG A 209 1.45 21.57 2.13
N GLU A 210 1.28 21.24 3.42
CA GLU A 210 0.97 22.27 4.43
C GLU A 210 2.17 23.21 4.67
N TYR A 211 3.39 22.67 4.69
CA TYR A 211 4.59 23.52 4.79
C TYR A 211 4.78 24.44 3.58
N ASP A 212 4.37 24.02 2.38
CA ASP A 212 4.39 24.86 1.18
C ASP A 212 3.52 26.12 1.31
N LYS A 213 2.39 26.01 2.02
CA LYS A 213 1.52 27.17 2.29
C LYS A 213 2.17 28.18 3.25
N LEU A 214 3.04 27.71 4.15
CA LEU A 214 3.76 28.55 5.11
C LEU A 214 5.05 29.12 4.51
N PHE A 215 5.67 28.38 3.60
CA PHE A 215 6.97 28.69 3.01
C PHE A 215 6.93 28.46 1.48
N PRO A 216 6.14 29.25 0.73
CA PRO A 216 5.90 29.04 -0.70
C PRO A 216 7.16 29.17 -1.56
N GLU A 217 8.18 29.90 -1.08
CA GLU A 217 9.46 30.09 -1.75
C GLU A 217 10.29 28.82 -1.92
N TYR A 218 10.00 27.77 -1.14
CA TYR A 218 10.72 26.47 -1.21
C TYR A 218 10.07 25.44 -2.12
N ASP A 219 8.85 25.66 -2.63
CA ASP A 219 8.12 24.75 -3.53
C ASP A 219 7.97 23.31 -2.96
N PHE A 220 7.72 23.22 -1.65
CA PHE A 220 7.62 21.94 -0.95
C PHE A 220 6.46 21.04 -1.44
N ALA A 221 5.39 21.65 -1.96
CA ALA A 221 4.31 20.92 -2.57
C ALA A 221 4.77 20.07 -3.78
N LYS A 222 5.83 20.49 -4.47
CA LYS A 222 6.38 19.81 -5.63
C LYS A 222 7.56 18.92 -5.26
N ASN A 223 8.59 19.49 -4.61
CA ASN A 223 9.86 18.79 -4.36
C ASN A 223 9.84 17.91 -3.09
N LYS A 224 8.84 18.07 -2.20
CA LYS A 224 8.72 17.30 -0.95
C LYS A 224 9.95 17.40 -0.03
N GLY A 225 10.76 18.47 -0.17
CA GLY A 225 11.96 18.72 0.61
C GLY A 225 13.26 18.13 0.04
N TYR A 226 13.24 17.58 -1.18
CA TYR A 226 14.43 17.11 -1.91
C TYR A 226 15.19 18.22 -2.58
#